data_289aff7fb48ccd12e51cc2f65a05c4e2
#
_entry.id   289aff7fb48ccd12e51cc2f65a05c4e2
#
_cell.length_a   1.000
_cell.length_b   1.000
_cell.length_c   1.000
_cell.angle_alpha   90.00
_cell.angle_beta   90.00
_cell.angle_gamma   90.00
#
_symmetry.space_group_name_H-M   'P 1'
#
loop_
_entity.id
_entity.type
_entity.pdbx_description
1 polymer ?
#
loop_
_entity_poly.entity_id
_entity_poly.type
_entity_poly.pdbx_seq_one_letter_code
_entity_poly.pdbx_strand_id
1 'polypeptide(L)'
;MENKKFYITTPIYYPSDNFHIGHCYTTIIADSIARFKRLSGYDTFFLTGTDEHGQKIEKKAKECGVTPKEYVDKIVDNAKDLWASLNISYDKFIRTTDKEHEEVVQKIFKKLYDQGDIYKGEYKGLYCTPCESFWTETQLDENGNCPDCHREVHEVKEEAYFFKLSKYQTWLEEFLESHPDFIEPTSRKNEMINNFIKPGLADLCVSRTSFKWGVPVSFDENHVVYVWIDALSNYISALGYLTDDDTLFKKYWPADLHIVGKEIVRFHTIIWPIMLKALDLPLPKKVFGHGWLVIDGGKISKSLGNYKDPREYINAYGVDAVRYYALREVPFGSDGNFSEEALVTRTNSDLANILGNLVNRTIGMVNKYFDGKVTNTKIYEDIDNDLIDYATSLKENVTTLVDNLELSNAIDKIFDLFRKCNKYIDDVTPWILVKDESKKGRLECILYNLLECIRIGSVLLQAFLPTTAERIFKQINTKETSFDTIEKFGNYESPNTVNTPEVLFARIEK
;
A
#
# COMPACT_ATOMS: atom_id res chain seq x y z
N MET A 1 3.71 -20.47 20.35
CA MET A 1 4.49 -19.30 19.87
C MET A 1 3.53 -18.13 19.86
N GLU A 2 3.86 -17.02 20.50
CA GLU A 2 3.07 -15.79 20.40
C GLU A 2 3.06 -15.35 18.93
N ASN A 3 1.88 -15.22 18.31
CA ASN A 3 1.79 -14.76 16.94
C ASN A 3 2.38 -13.35 16.85
N LYS A 4 3.41 -13.17 16.04
CA LYS A 4 3.98 -11.85 15.78
C LYS A 4 2.90 -10.96 15.18
N LYS A 5 2.71 -9.77 15.75
CA LYS A 5 1.70 -8.81 15.29
C LYS A 5 2.30 -7.89 14.25
N PHE A 6 1.47 -7.41 13.33
CA PHE A 6 1.85 -6.42 12.33
C PHE A 6 0.68 -5.48 12.04
N TYR A 7 0.85 -4.20 12.28
CA TYR A 7 -0.13 -3.16 12.00
C TYR A 7 0.38 -2.25 10.90
N ILE A 8 -0.33 -2.25 9.76
CA ILE A 8 -0.02 -1.44 8.58
C ILE A 8 -1.18 -0.55 8.22
N THR A 9 -0.90 0.66 7.76
CA THR A 9 -1.92 1.61 7.34
C THR A 9 -1.57 2.27 6.01
N THR A 10 -2.61 2.62 5.23
CA THR A 10 -2.54 3.71 4.25
C THR A 10 -2.80 5.04 4.95
N PRO A 11 -2.65 6.21 4.28
CA PRO A 11 -3.34 7.41 4.72
C PRO A 11 -4.86 7.19 4.61
N ILE A 12 -5.63 7.95 5.35
CA ILE A 12 -7.05 8.10 5.03
C ILE A 12 -7.18 9.11 3.90
N TYR A 13 -7.92 8.74 2.86
CA TYR A 13 -7.99 9.51 1.61
C TYR A 13 -9.06 10.59 1.69
N TYR A 14 -8.75 11.79 1.17
CA TYR A 14 -9.68 12.92 1.16
C TYR A 14 -10.72 12.77 0.04
N PRO A 15 -12.00 12.50 0.34
CA PRO A 15 -13.03 12.17 -0.64
C PRO A 15 -13.63 13.41 -1.31
N SER A 16 -12.77 14.32 -1.76
CA SER A 16 -13.23 15.49 -2.50
C SER A 16 -13.62 15.19 -3.94
N ASP A 17 -13.27 14.02 -4.44
CA ASP A 17 -13.62 13.46 -5.74
C ASP A 17 -13.40 11.94 -5.78
N ASN A 18 -13.86 11.25 -6.85
CA ASN A 18 -13.58 9.83 -7.02
C ASN A 18 -12.08 9.54 -7.03
N PHE A 19 -11.70 8.38 -6.51
CA PHE A 19 -10.31 7.97 -6.43
C PHE A 19 -9.75 7.64 -7.81
N HIS A 20 -8.45 7.84 -7.96
CA HIS A 20 -7.70 7.62 -9.20
C HIS A 20 -6.57 6.62 -8.98
N ILE A 21 -5.86 6.27 -10.04
CA ILE A 21 -4.80 5.25 -10.02
C ILE A 21 -3.68 5.55 -8.99
N GLY A 22 -3.46 6.81 -8.61
CA GLY A 22 -2.52 7.17 -7.55
C GLY A 22 -2.96 6.68 -6.16
N HIS A 23 -4.25 6.74 -5.84
CA HIS A 23 -4.78 6.16 -4.61
C HIS A 23 -4.69 4.62 -4.64
N CYS A 24 -4.96 4.02 -5.82
CA CYS A 24 -4.80 2.58 -6.01
C CYS A 24 -3.36 2.13 -5.77
N TYR A 25 -2.38 2.89 -6.25
CA TYR A 25 -0.96 2.62 -6.06
C TYR A 25 -0.59 2.44 -4.59
N THR A 26 -0.90 3.45 -3.75
CA THR A 26 -0.66 3.39 -2.30
C THR A 26 -1.32 2.18 -1.66
N THR A 27 -2.58 1.93 -2.01
CA THR A 27 -3.39 0.89 -1.38
C THR A 27 -2.94 -0.52 -1.82
N ILE A 28 -2.56 -0.70 -3.09
CA ILE A 28 -1.99 -1.98 -3.60
C ILE A 28 -0.67 -2.32 -2.89
N ILE A 29 0.19 -1.32 -2.64
CA ILE A 29 1.45 -1.52 -1.91
C ILE A 29 1.16 -2.00 -0.49
N ALA A 30 0.31 -1.27 0.24
CA ALA A 30 -0.04 -1.62 1.61
C ALA A 30 -0.71 -3.01 1.70
N ASP A 31 -1.62 -3.32 0.78
CA ASP A 31 -2.27 -4.63 0.67
C ASP A 31 -1.26 -5.76 0.41
N SER A 32 -0.32 -5.54 -0.49
CA SER A 32 0.69 -6.54 -0.83
C SER A 32 1.60 -6.86 0.37
N ILE A 33 2.00 -5.85 1.13
CA ILE A 33 2.77 -6.04 2.37
C ILE A 33 1.90 -6.75 3.43
N ALA A 34 0.65 -6.33 3.62
CA ALA A 34 -0.26 -6.97 4.56
C ALA A 34 -0.49 -8.45 4.24
N ARG A 35 -0.72 -8.78 2.96
CA ARG A 35 -0.84 -10.17 2.49
C ARG A 35 0.42 -10.96 2.71
N PHE A 36 1.59 -10.39 2.42
CA PHE A 36 2.87 -11.06 2.64
C PHE A 36 3.11 -11.35 4.12
N LYS A 37 2.80 -10.41 5.00
CA LYS A 37 2.91 -10.60 6.44
C LYS A 37 1.95 -11.69 6.95
N ARG A 38 0.70 -11.71 6.49
CA ARG A 38 -0.25 -12.80 6.80
C ARG A 38 0.26 -14.15 6.30
N LEU A 39 0.75 -14.21 5.05
CA LEU A 39 1.36 -15.41 4.48
C LEU A 39 2.54 -15.91 5.31
N SER A 40 3.32 -14.99 5.88
CA SER A 40 4.47 -15.27 6.75
C SER A 40 4.08 -15.57 8.21
N GLY A 41 2.78 -15.74 8.51
CA GLY A 41 2.28 -16.12 9.82
C GLY A 41 2.14 -14.98 10.84
N TYR A 42 2.19 -13.72 10.41
CA TYR A 42 1.89 -12.58 11.29
C TYR A 42 0.37 -12.42 11.47
N ASP A 43 -0.03 -12.09 12.69
CA ASP A 43 -1.36 -11.58 12.99
C ASP A 43 -1.41 -10.10 12.54
N THR A 44 -1.92 -9.87 11.33
CA THR A 44 -1.81 -8.59 10.64
C THR A 44 -3.12 -7.83 10.66
N PHE A 45 -3.07 -6.55 11.01
CA PHE A 45 -4.18 -5.61 10.89
C PHE A 45 -3.85 -4.55 9.84
N PHE A 46 -4.69 -4.44 8.81
CA PHE A 46 -4.55 -3.46 7.74
C PHE A 46 -5.68 -2.44 7.79
N LEU A 47 -5.33 -1.18 8.05
CA LEU A 47 -6.25 -0.04 8.11
C LEU A 47 -6.14 0.84 6.87
N THR A 48 -7.29 1.18 6.32
CA THR A 48 -7.46 2.26 5.32
C THR A 48 -8.72 3.06 5.65
N GLY A 49 -9.02 4.14 4.94
CA GLY A 49 -10.23 4.92 5.21
C GLY A 49 -10.29 6.25 4.47
N THR A 50 -11.17 7.11 4.95
CA THR A 50 -11.44 8.44 4.38
C THR A 50 -11.41 9.55 5.41
N ASP A 51 -10.78 10.67 5.04
CA ASP A 51 -10.78 11.95 5.75
C ASP A 51 -11.88 12.83 5.16
N GLU A 52 -13.01 12.94 5.87
CA GLU A 52 -14.28 13.42 5.29
C GLU A 52 -14.67 14.83 5.71
N HIS A 53 -13.92 15.45 6.62
CA HIS A 53 -14.21 16.78 7.13
C HIS A 53 -13.51 17.88 6.32
N GLY A 54 -13.91 19.15 6.55
CA GLY A 54 -13.22 20.31 6.01
C GLY A 54 -14.06 21.15 5.04
N GLN A 55 -13.58 22.38 4.85
CA GLN A 55 -14.24 23.41 4.06
C GLN A 55 -14.48 23.03 2.59
N LYS A 56 -13.53 22.30 2.00
CA LYS A 56 -13.61 21.89 0.59
C LYS A 56 -14.75 20.92 0.34
N ILE A 57 -14.99 19.97 1.26
CA ILE A 57 -16.11 19.04 1.20
C ILE A 57 -17.43 19.81 1.38
N GLU A 58 -17.52 20.69 2.39
CA GLU A 58 -18.70 21.51 2.62
C GLU A 58 -19.09 22.33 1.38
N LYS A 59 -18.08 22.96 0.73
CA LYS A 59 -18.28 23.73 -0.49
C LYS A 59 -18.76 22.85 -1.65
N LYS A 60 -18.13 21.71 -1.89
CA LYS A 60 -18.52 20.78 -2.97
C LYS A 60 -19.91 20.20 -2.78
N ALA A 61 -20.26 19.84 -1.55
CA ALA A 61 -21.61 19.35 -1.23
C ALA A 61 -22.67 20.43 -1.55
N LYS A 62 -22.39 21.67 -1.15
CA LYS A 62 -23.25 22.83 -1.47
C LYS A 62 -23.39 23.05 -2.97
N GLU A 63 -22.31 22.96 -3.74
CA GLU A 63 -22.32 23.06 -5.20
C GLU A 63 -23.17 21.94 -5.83
N CYS A 64 -23.18 20.75 -5.24
CA CYS A 64 -24.00 19.62 -5.68
C CYS A 64 -25.44 19.64 -5.14
N GLY A 65 -25.81 20.59 -4.26
CA GLY A 65 -27.14 20.69 -3.67
C GLY A 65 -27.49 19.57 -2.69
N VAL A 66 -26.48 18.97 -2.04
CA VAL A 66 -26.61 17.89 -1.04
C VAL A 66 -25.95 18.26 0.26
N THR A 67 -26.19 17.49 1.33
CA THR A 67 -25.45 17.64 2.58
C THR A 67 -24.02 17.12 2.43
N PRO A 68 -23.04 17.62 3.22
CA PRO A 68 -21.68 17.08 3.21
C PRO A 68 -21.63 15.57 3.46
N LYS A 69 -22.48 15.05 4.35
CA LYS A 69 -22.56 13.60 4.64
C LYS A 69 -23.02 12.80 3.43
N GLU A 70 -24.08 13.22 2.74
CA GLU A 70 -24.56 12.57 1.52
C GLU A 70 -23.51 12.62 0.40
N TYR A 71 -22.76 13.73 0.32
CA TYR A 71 -21.70 13.88 -0.66
C TYR A 71 -20.58 12.85 -0.43
N VAL A 72 -20.05 12.75 0.80
CA VAL A 72 -18.97 11.82 1.10
C VAL A 72 -19.41 10.36 1.08
N ASP A 73 -20.65 10.05 1.51
CA ASP A 73 -21.20 8.69 1.48
C ASP A 73 -21.10 8.09 0.06
N LYS A 74 -21.53 8.85 -0.94
CA LYS A 74 -21.45 8.42 -2.35
C LYS A 74 -20.04 8.13 -2.81
N ILE A 75 -19.06 8.94 -2.40
CA ILE A 75 -17.66 8.75 -2.80
C ILE A 75 -17.05 7.57 -2.05
N VAL A 76 -17.39 7.40 -0.77
CA VAL A 76 -16.93 6.27 0.04
C VAL A 76 -17.45 4.94 -0.50
N ASP A 77 -18.71 4.86 -0.87
CA ASP A 77 -19.26 3.65 -1.49
C ASP A 77 -18.50 3.30 -2.78
N ASN A 78 -18.26 4.31 -3.64
CA ASN A 78 -17.46 4.13 -4.85
C ASN A 78 -16.00 3.70 -4.55
N ALA A 79 -15.39 4.22 -3.48
CA ALA A 79 -14.05 3.84 -3.05
C ALA A 79 -14.00 2.39 -2.57
N LYS A 80 -14.98 1.95 -1.78
CA LYS A 80 -15.09 0.56 -1.33
C LYS A 80 -15.28 -0.41 -2.49
N ASP A 81 -16.10 -0.06 -3.46
CA ASP A 81 -16.28 -0.84 -4.70
C ASP A 81 -14.98 -0.94 -5.50
N LEU A 82 -14.23 0.16 -5.57
CA LEU A 82 -12.92 0.16 -6.23
C LEU A 82 -11.91 -0.73 -5.49
N TRP A 83 -11.87 -0.67 -4.14
CA TRP A 83 -11.00 -1.55 -3.34
C TRP A 83 -11.39 -3.02 -3.50
N ALA A 84 -12.68 -3.33 -3.55
CA ALA A 84 -13.16 -4.69 -3.85
C ALA A 84 -12.71 -5.14 -5.24
N SER A 85 -12.81 -4.29 -6.26
CA SER A 85 -12.36 -4.59 -7.63
C SER A 85 -10.84 -4.83 -7.73
N LEU A 86 -10.05 -4.26 -6.82
CA LEU A 86 -8.60 -4.44 -6.71
C LEU A 86 -8.21 -5.61 -5.80
N ASN A 87 -9.16 -6.33 -5.20
CA ASN A 87 -8.92 -7.36 -4.19
C ASN A 87 -8.18 -6.86 -2.96
N ILE A 88 -8.44 -5.62 -2.52
CA ILE A 88 -7.80 -5.07 -1.32
C ILE A 88 -8.35 -5.75 -0.06
N SER A 89 -7.46 -6.24 0.80
CA SER A 89 -7.77 -7.08 1.95
C SER A 89 -7.67 -6.34 3.30
N TYR A 90 -8.14 -5.08 3.35
CA TYR A 90 -8.16 -4.32 4.60
C TYR A 90 -9.04 -4.97 5.67
N ASP A 91 -8.65 -4.84 6.93
CA ASP A 91 -9.43 -5.33 8.08
C ASP A 91 -10.46 -4.29 8.55
N LYS A 92 -10.11 -3.00 8.46
CA LYS A 92 -11.04 -1.91 8.79
C LYS A 92 -10.91 -0.77 7.78
N PHE A 93 -12.06 -0.24 7.38
CA PHE A 93 -12.20 1.02 6.64
C PHE A 93 -12.78 2.05 7.59
N ILE A 94 -11.94 2.98 8.08
CA ILE A 94 -12.35 4.03 9.00
C ILE A 94 -12.83 5.26 8.23
N ARG A 95 -13.83 5.93 8.80
CA ARG A 95 -14.33 7.21 8.31
C ARG A 95 -14.19 8.25 9.42
N THR A 96 -13.71 9.44 9.12
CA THR A 96 -13.65 10.49 10.15
C THR A 96 -15.04 10.95 10.61
N THR A 97 -16.10 10.64 9.83
CA THR A 97 -17.50 10.84 10.18
C THR A 97 -18.11 9.69 10.99
N ASP A 98 -17.34 8.66 11.34
CA ASP A 98 -17.81 7.64 12.28
C ASP A 98 -17.93 8.26 13.67
N LYS A 99 -19.08 8.10 14.30
CA LYS A 99 -19.39 8.73 15.59
C LYS A 99 -18.37 8.40 16.68
N GLU A 100 -17.93 7.16 16.73
CA GLU A 100 -16.90 6.72 17.68
C GLU A 100 -15.57 7.44 17.45
N HIS A 101 -15.19 7.67 16.18
CA HIS A 101 -14.00 8.45 15.85
C HIS A 101 -14.14 9.90 16.31
N GLU A 102 -15.27 10.57 16.03
CA GLU A 102 -15.50 11.95 16.45
C GLU A 102 -15.41 12.09 17.98
N GLU A 103 -16.01 11.16 18.73
CA GLU A 103 -15.94 11.13 20.20
C GLU A 103 -14.50 10.98 20.71
N VAL A 104 -13.69 10.13 20.05
CA VAL A 104 -12.26 9.96 20.39
C VAL A 104 -11.47 11.24 20.09
N VAL A 105 -11.71 11.88 18.96
CA VAL A 105 -11.06 13.16 18.59
C VAL A 105 -11.38 14.24 19.62
N GLN A 106 -12.63 14.36 20.04
CA GLN A 106 -13.04 15.29 21.10
C GLN A 106 -12.32 15.05 22.43
N LYS A 107 -12.19 13.77 22.82
CA LYS A 107 -11.46 13.38 24.05
C LYS A 107 -9.97 13.70 23.93
N ILE A 108 -9.34 13.42 22.78
CA ILE A 108 -7.93 13.76 22.50
C ILE A 108 -7.71 15.27 22.58
N PHE A 109 -8.53 16.05 21.88
CA PHE A 109 -8.43 17.50 21.87
C PHE A 109 -8.57 18.11 23.27
N LYS A 110 -9.57 17.65 24.01
CA LYS A 110 -9.79 18.07 25.40
C LYS A 110 -8.62 17.71 26.31
N LYS A 111 -8.08 16.49 26.22
CA LYS A 111 -6.91 16.06 27.00
C LYS A 111 -5.70 16.95 26.73
N LEU A 112 -5.40 17.24 25.45
CA LEU A 112 -4.29 18.10 25.07
C LEU A 112 -4.50 19.56 25.56
N TYR A 113 -5.76 20.03 25.57
CA TYR A 113 -6.10 21.34 26.11
C TYR A 113 -5.96 21.40 27.64
N ASP A 114 -6.53 20.42 28.37
CA ASP A 114 -6.47 20.38 29.83
C ASP A 114 -5.04 20.31 30.37
N GLN A 115 -4.11 19.65 29.66
CA GLN A 115 -2.69 19.59 30.03
C GLN A 115 -1.87 20.79 29.54
N GLY A 116 -2.50 21.74 28.81
CA GLY A 116 -1.89 22.97 28.36
C GLY A 116 -1.00 22.85 27.13
N ASP A 117 -1.10 21.74 26.37
CA ASP A 117 -0.46 21.56 25.07
C ASP A 117 -1.25 22.24 23.95
N ILE A 118 -2.55 22.42 24.13
CA ILE A 118 -3.39 23.28 23.28
C ILE A 118 -3.77 24.53 24.04
N TYR A 119 -3.72 25.69 23.39
CA TYR A 119 -4.12 26.99 23.95
C TYR A 119 -4.90 27.81 22.93
N LYS A 120 -5.73 28.75 23.42
CA LYS A 120 -6.53 29.65 22.60
C LYS A 120 -5.75 30.91 22.27
N GLY A 121 -5.78 31.34 21.02
CA GLY A 121 -5.08 32.51 20.52
C GLY A 121 -5.77 33.10 19.29
N GLU A 122 -5.15 34.12 18.70
CA GLU A 122 -5.59 34.75 17.44
C GLU A 122 -4.67 34.31 16.31
N TYR A 123 -5.22 33.71 15.27
CA TYR A 123 -4.49 33.37 14.08
C TYR A 123 -4.52 34.50 13.06
N LYS A 124 -3.35 34.89 12.58
CA LYS A 124 -3.18 35.73 11.40
C LYS A 124 -2.21 35.03 10.46
N GLY A 125 -2.63 34.69 9.26
CA GLY A 125 -1.76 34.03 8.32
C GLY A 125 -2.40 33.87 6.96
N LEU A 126 -1.64 33.29 6.05
CA LEU A 126 -2.03 33.06 4.66
C LEU A 126 -2.54 31.65 4.52
N TYR A 127 -3.77 31.50 4.09
CA TYR A 127 -4.47 30.23 3.96
C TYR A 127 -4.68 29.84 2.51
N CYS A 128 -4.30 28.62 2.18
CA CYS A 128 -4.60 27.99 0.90
C CYS A 128 -5.84 27.10 1.03
N THR A 129 -6.97 27.52 0.52
CA THR A 129 -8.21 26.73 0.55
C THR A 129 -8.09 25.39 -0.18
N PRO A 130 -7.44 25.27 -1.34
CA PRO A 130 -7.31 24.00 -2.01
C PRO A 130 -6.48 22.94 -1.30
N CYS A 131 -5.46 23.37 -0.54
CA CYS A 131 -4.58 22.47 0.23
C CYS A 131 -4.99 22.36 1.69
N GLU A 132 -5.96 23.20 2.11
CA GLU A 132 -6.37 23.37 3.52
C GLU A 132 -5.16 23.55 4.45
N SER A 133 -4.21 24.38 4.02
CA SER A 133 -2.94 24.60 4.71
C SER A 133 -2.67 26.08 4.95
N PHE A 134 -2.08 26.34 6.11
CA PHE A 134 -1.61 27.66 6.46
C PHE A 134 -0.13 27.84 6.13
N TRP A 135 0.22 29.03 5.72
CA TRP A 135 1.57 29.41 5.34
C TRP A 135 1.95 30.74 5.97
N THR A 136 3.21 30.87 6.30
CA THR A 136 3.82 32.18 6.61
C THR A 136 4.28 32.84 5.30
N GLU A 137 4.45 34.16 5.29
CA GLU A 137 4.97 34.87 4.12
C GLU A 137 6.28 34.28 3.59
N THR A 138 7.15 33.83 4.51
CA THR A 138 8.45 33.22 4.18
C THR A 138 8.39 31.84 3.58
N GLN A 139 7.24 31.19 3.68
CA GLN A 139 7.02 29.83 3.17
C GLN A 139 6.33 29.81 1.80
N LEU A 140 5.86 30.93 1.31
CA LEU A 140 5.24 31.05 -0.01
C LEU A 140 6.27 30.80 -1.12
N ASP A 141 5.78 30.44 -2.29
CA ASP A 141 6.62 30.34 -3.47
C ASP A 141 7.08 31.73 -3.96
N GLU A 142 7.92 31.78 -4.97
CA GLU A 142 8.49 33.01 -5.54
C GLU A 142 7.45 34.01 -6.09
N ASN A 143 6.21 33.52 -6.33
CA ASN A 143 5.09 34.34 -6.80
C ASN A 143 4.13 34.73 -5.66
N GLY A 144 4.45 34.39 -4.42
CA GLY A 144 3.58 34.66 -3.27
C GLY A 144 2.40 33.70 -3.14
N ASN A 145 2.44 32.55 -3.79
CA ASN A 145 1.41 31.52 -3.79
C ASN A 145 1.74 30.35 -2.85
N CYS A 146 0.79 29.46 -2.69
CA CYS A 146 0.96 28.22 -1.92
C CYS A 146 2.11 27.39 -2.51
N PRO A 147 3.12 26.99 -1.72
CA PRO A 147 4.26 26.21 -2.23
C PRO A 147 3.89 24.80 -2.68
N ASP A 148 2.76 24.25 -2.19
CA ASP A 148 2.34 22.90 -2.54
C ASP A 148 1.54 22.81 -3.86
N CYS A 149 0.69 23.82 -4.13
CA CYS A 149 -0.22 23.77 -5.28
C CYS A 149 -0.12 24.99 -6.19
N HIS A 150 0.75 25.96 -5.89
CA HIS A 150 0.98 27.20 -6.64
C HIS A 150 -0.28 28.07 -6.88
N ARG A 151 -1.33 27.89 -6.06
CA ARG A 151 -2.55 28.69 -6.10
C ARG A 151 -2.48 29.84 -5.09
N GLU A 152 -3.27 30.86 -5.36
CA GLU A 152 -3.39 32.04 -4.54
C GLU A 152 -3.78 31.69 -3.09
N VAL A 153 -3.12 32.36 -2.14
CA VAL A 153 -3.43 32.32 -0.70
C VAL A 153 -4.11 33.61 -0.29
N HIS A 154 -4.96 33.56 0.74
CA HIS A 154 -5.64 34.75 1.26
C HIS A 154 -5.37 34.92 2.75
N GLU A 155 -5.30 36.19 3.20
CA GLU A 155 -5.12 36.50 4.61
C GLU A 155 -6.37 36.09 5.40
N VAL A 156 -6.14 35.35 6.49
CA VAL A 156 -7.19 34.96 7.44
C VAL A 156 -6.81 35.46 8.82
N LYS A 157 -7.77 36.07 9.48
CA LYS A 157 -7.69 36.46 10.87
C LYS A 157 -8.87 35.88 11.61
N GLU A 158 -8.62 34.92 12.48
CA GLU A 158 -9.67 34.31 13.29
C GLU A 158 -9.15 33.88 14.67
N GLU A 159 -10.05 33.81 15.66
CA GLU A 159 -9.76 33.14 16.92
C GLU A 159 -9.61 31.65 16.66
N ALA A 160 -8.56 31.03 17.20
CA ALA A 160 -8.25 29.64 16.99
C ALA A 160 -7.55 29.03 18.19
N TYR A 161 -7.57 27.69 18.24
CA TYR A 161 -6.74 26.90 19.15
C TYR A 161 -5.43 26.52 18.46
N PHE A 162 -4.33 26.53 19.24
CA PHE A 162 -2.98 26.20 18.78
C PHE A 162 -2.41 25.04 19.57
N PHE A 163 -1.82 24.09 18.88
CA PHE A 163 -1.04 23.01 19.46
C PHE A 163 0.44 23.39 19.52
N LYS A 164 1.04 23.32 20.72
CA LYS A 164 2.42 23.75 21.02
C LYS A 164 3.46 22.79 20.44
N LEU A 165 3.63 22.78 19.11
CA LEU A 165 4.68 21.97 18.48
C LEU A 165 6.08 22.41 18.92
N SER A 166 6.28 23.72 19.10
CA SER A 166 7.55 24.30 19.55
C SER A 166 8.07 23.73 20.88
N LYS A 167 7.16 23.35 21.79
CA LYS A 167 7.50 22.70 23.07
C LYS A 167 8.26 21.37 22.88
N TYR A 168 8.02 20.69 21.77
CA TYR A 168 8.52 19.35 21.49
C TYR A 168 9.69 19.32 20.49
N GLN A 169 10.18 20.48 20.06
CA GLN A 169 11.27 20.63 19.08
C GLN A 169 12.49 19.75 19.42
N THR A 170 13.11 20.00 20.57
CA THR A 170 14.32 19.29 20.99
C THR A 170 14.09 17.78 21.11
N TRP A 171 12.95 17.40 21.68
CA TRP A 171 12.62 15.98 21.81
C TRP A 171 12.48 15.30 20.43
N LEU A 172 11.86 15.96 19.46
CA LEU A 172 11.69 15.39 18.11
C LEU A 172 13.04 15.24 17.40
N GLU A 173 13.94 16.22 17.55
CA GLU A 173 15.30 16.16 17.00
C GLU A 173 16.07 14.96 17.58
N GLU A 174 16.09 14.82 18.90
CA GLU A 174 16.72 13.69 19.59
C GLU A 174 16.11 12.33 19.20
N PHE A 175 14.79 12.29 19.05
CA PHE A 175 14.09 11.08 18.61
C PHE A 175 14.52 10.68 17.19
N LEU A 176 14.53 11.61 16.23
CA LEU A 176 14.91 11.32 14.85
C LEU A 176 16.40 10.99 14.68
N GLU A 177 17.25 11.51 15.56
CA GLU A 177 18.67 11.14 15.60
C GLU A 177 18.86 9.71 16.11
N SER A 178 18.15 9.34 17.18
CA SER A 178 18.22 7.99 17.77
C SER A 178 17.48 6.91 17.00
N HIS A 179 16.56 7.30 16.08
CA HIS A 179 15.75 6.40 15.25
C HIS A 179 15.95 6.69 13.75
N PRO A 180 17.14 6.35 13.19
CA PRO A 180 17.51 6.74 11.82
C PRO A 180 16.55 6.18 10.75
N ASP A 181 15.88 5.05 11.02
CA ASP A 181 15.02 4.33 10.09
C ASP A 181 13.53 4.65 10.29
N PHE A 182 13.20 5.62 11.16
CA PHE A 182 11.81 6.02 11.41
C PHE A 182 11.15 6.64 10.16
N ILE A 183 11.92 7.43 9.39
CA ILE A 183 11.44 8.06 8.15
C ILE A 183 12.19 7.47 6.97
N GLU A 184 11.47 6.84 6.06
CA GLU A 184 12.00 6.32 4.80
C GLU A 184 11.22 6.84 3.58
N PRO A 185 11.85 6.95 2.41
CA PRO A 185 13.28 6.82 2.17
C PRO A 185 14.09 7.98 2.79
N THR A 186 15.40 7.83 2.85
CA THR A 186 16.32 8.82 3.44
C THR A 186 16.16 10.23 2.85
N SER A 187 15.77 10.33 1.57
CA SER A 187 15.49 11.64 0.93
C SER A 187 14.35 12.38 1.63
N ARG A 188 13.32 11.68 2.09
CA ARG A 188 12.18 12.27 2.82
C ARG A 188 12.60 12.68 4.24
N LYS A 189 13.42 11.85 4.91
CA LYS A 189 14.01 12.23 6.20
C LYS A 189 14.79 13.55 6.10
N ASN A 190 15.68 13.65 5.12
CA ASN A 190 16.48 14.86 4.92
C ASN A 190 15.62 16.08 4.59
N GLU A 191 14.58 15.93 3.79
CA GLU A 191 13.60 16.97 3.49
C GLU A 191 12.92 17.47 4.77
N MET A 192 12.40 16.57 5.62
CA MET A 192 11.74 16.92 6.87
C MET A 192 12.67 17.67 7.83
N ILE A 193 13.88 17.16 8.00
CA ILE A 193 14.86 17.76 8.88
C ILE A 193 15.28 19.16 8.39
N ASN A 194 15.63 19.29 7.12
CA ASN A 194 16.19 20.56 6.61
C ASN A 194 15.13 21.64 6.39
N ASN A 195 13.92 21.27 5.92
CA ASN A 195 12.93 22.25 5.51
C ASN A 195 11.95 22.62 6.64
N PHE A 196 11.73 21.72 7.62
CA PHE A 196 10.71 21.94 8.63
C PHE A 196 11.22 21.92 10.06
N ILE A 197 12.19 21.07 10.41
CA ILE A 197 12.64 20.91 11.80
C ILE A 197 13.76 21.91 12.12
N LYS A 198 14.83 21.96 11.33
CA LYS A 198 15.95 22.90 11.56
C LYS A 198 15.56 24.39 11.60
N PRO A 199 14.59 24.87 10.79
CA PRO A 199 14.14 26.25 10.89
C PRO A 199 13.43 26.60 12.20
N GLY A 200 13.04 25.58 12.98
CA GLY A 200 12.24 25.69 14.19
C GLY A 200 10.75 25.46 13.95
N LEU A 201 10.12 24.68 14.83
CA LEU A 201 8.69 24.36 14.75
C LEU A 201 7.85 25.51 15.29
N ALA A 202 6.97 26.04 14.46
CA ALA A 202 5.92 26.95 14.90
C ALA A 202 4.72 26.17 15.46
N ASP A 203 3.99 26.77 16.41
CA ASP A 203 2.77 26.19 16.95
C ASP A 203 1.71 26.07 15.85
N LEU A 204 1.00 24.95 15.86
CA LEU A 204 0.04 24.59 14.81
C LEU A 204 -1.36 25.07 15.17
N CYS A 205 -1.99 25.81 14.27
CA CYS A 205 -3.43 26.10 14.37
C CYS A 205 -4.24 24.80 14.22
N VAL A 206 -5.06 24.46 15.23
CA VAL A 206 -5.77 23.17 15.31
C VAL A 206 -7.28 23.29 15.45
N SER A 207 -7.84 24.47 15.21
CA SER A 207 -9.28 24.68 15.12
C SER A 207 -9.66 25.74 14.09
N ARG A 208 -10.91 25.72 13.65
CA ARG A 208 -11.48 26.70 12.72
C ARG A 208 -12.87 27.12 13.15
N THR A 209 -13.23 28.35 12.80
CA THR A 209 -14.58 28.93 12.99
C THR A 209 -15.27 29.23 11.66
N SER A 210 -14.52 29.25 10.57
CA SER A 210 -14.98 29.69 9.24
C SER A 210 -15.86 28.67 8.50
N PHE A 211 -15.95 27.44 8.98
CA PHE A 211 -16.84 26.39 8.46
C PHE A 211 -17.37 25.51 9.61
N LYS A 212 -18.38 24.69 9.34
CA LYS A 212 -19.06 23.87 10.36
C LYS A 212 -18.92 22.37 10.14
N TRP A 213 -18.49 21.93 8.96
CA TRP A 213 -18.31 20.52 8.64
C TRP A 213 -16.96 20.01 9.19
N GLY A 214 -16.99 19.51 10.43
CA GLY A 214 -15.85 19.01 11.19
C GLY A 214 -16.28 18.56 12.57
N VAL A 215 -15.34 17.95 13.33
CA VAL A 215 -15.58 17.52 14.70
C VAL A 215 -15.71 18.74 15.61
N PRO A 216 -16.84 18.98 16.29
CA PRO A 216 -16.97 20.12 17.19
C PRO A 216 -16.02 20.02 18.38
N VAL A 217 -15.43 21.14 18.79
CA VAL A 217 -14.68 21.22 20.06
C VAL A 217 -15.68 21.10 21.21
N SER A 218 -15.58 20.04 22.02
CA SER A 218 -16.60 19.66 23.00
C SER A 218 -16.90 20.71 24.09
N PHE A 219 -16.00 21.67 24.32
CA PHE A 219 -16.11 22.74 25.30
C PHE A 219 -16.21 24.15 24.67
N ASP A 220 -16.21 24.25 23.33
CA ASP A 220 -16.34 25.50 22.58
C ASP A 220 -16.97 25.23 21.20
N GLU A 221 -18.30 25.17 21.15
CA GLU A 221 -19.08 24.78 19.97
C GLU A 221 -18.92 25.72 18.75
N ASN A 222 -18.30 26.92 18.94
CA ASN A 222 -18.02 27.80 17.83
C ASN A 222 -16.84 27.29 16.95
N HIS A 223 -16.02 26.41 17.50
CA HIS A 223 -14.87 25.85 16.83
C HIS A 223 -15.11 24.41 16.39
N VAL A 224 -14.60 24.04 15.23
CA VAL A 224 -14.39 22.65 14.81
C VAL A 224 -12.89 22.33 14.87
N VAL A 225 -12.58 21.08 15.20
CA VAL A 225 -11.19 20.58 15.21
C VAL A 225 -10.66 20.62 13.79
N TYR A 226 -9.44 21.16 13.63
CA TYR A 226 -8.78 21.25 12.35
C TYR A 226 -8.28 19.88 11.90
N VAL A 227 -8.34 19.67 10.60
CA VAL A 227 -8.24 18.39 9.91
C VAL A 227 -7.12 17.45 10.39
N TRP A 228 -5.92 17.95 10.74
CA TRP A 228 -4.80 17.06 11.06
C TRP A 228 -4.87 16.42 12.44
N ILE A 229 -5.45 17.08 13.46
CA ILE A 229 -5.74 16.40 14.74
C ILE A 229 -6.81 15.34 14.53
N ASP A 230 -7.84 15.67 13.77
CA ASP A 230 -8.90 14.75 13.38
C ASP A 230 -8.33 13.58 12.56
N ALA A 231 -7.74 13.87 11.41
CA ALA A 231 -7.25 12.86 10.49
C ALA A 231 -6.21 11.92 11.13
N LEU A 232 -5.19 12.43 11.83
CA LEU A 232 -4.13 11.59 12.40
C LEU A 232 -4.63 10.69 13.53
N SER A 233 -5.66 11.10 14.26
CA SER A 233 -6.28 10.29 15.32
C SER A 233 -6.90 8.98 14.80
N ASN A 234 -7.16 8.86 13.48
CA ASN A 234 -7.76 7.66 12.90
C ASN A 234 -6.96 6.39 13.21
N TYR A 235 -5.63 6.49 13.25
CA TYR A 235 -4.74 5.34 13.44
C TYR A 235 -4.90 4.66 14.80
N ILE A 236 -5.39 5.38 15.79
CA ILE A 236 -5.63 4.86 17.14
C ILE A 236 -7.12 4.73 17.45
N SER A 237 -7.99 5.62 16.95
CA SER A 237 -9.43 5.51 17.13
C SER A 237 -10.00 4.27 16.42
N ALA A 238 -9.45 3.92 15.24
CA ALA A 238 -9.80 2.70 14.54
C ALA A 238 -9.57 1.42 15.36
N LEU A 239 -8.65 1.48 16.32
CA LEU A 239 -8.32 0.39 17.23
C LEU A 239 -9.07 0.47 18.58
N GLY A 240 -9.92 1.50 18.77
CA GLY A 240 -10.69 1.68 20.00
C GLY A 240 -9.99 2.47 21.12
N TYR A 241 -8.95 3.23 20.82
CA TYR A 241 -8.32 4.12 21.83
C TYR A 241 -9.34 5.09 22.42
N LEU A 242 -9.38 5.19 23.75
CA LEU A 242 -10.33 6.01 24.51
C LEU A 242 -11.83 5.65 24.30
N THR A 243 -12.11 4.44 23.84
CA THR A 243 -13.47 3.85 23.79
C THR A 243 -13.65 2.82 24.91
N ASP A 244 -14.86 2.24 25.01
CA ASP A 244 -15.15 1.19 25.99
C ASP A 244 -14.49 -0.15 25.60
N ASP A 245 -14.15 -0.35 24.32
CA ASP A 245 -13.41 -1.51 23.83
C ASP A 245 -12.08 -1.10 23.16
N ASP A 246 -11.00 -1.16 23.94
CA ASP A 246 -9.65 -0.88 23.49
C ASP A 246 -8.82 -2.15 23.20
N THR A 247 -9.48 -3.28 23.00
CA THR A 247 -8.83 -4.58 22.80
C THR A 247 -7.90 -4.57 21.60
N LEU A 248 -8.35 -4.02 20.45
CA LEU A 248 -7.52 -3.91 19.25
C LEU A 248 -6.36 -2.95 19.46
N PHE A 249 -6.57 -1.84 20.20
CA PHE A 249 -5.52 -0.89 20.51
C PHE A 249 -4.41 -1.55 21.34
N LYS A 250 -4.75 -2.24 22.42
CA LYS A 250 -3.79 -2.98 23.24
C LYS A 250 -3.09 -4.09 22.46
N LYS A 251 -3.77 -4.68 21.48
CA LYS A 251 -3.23 -5.76 20.68
C LYS A 251 -2.26 -5.25 19.59
N TYR A 252 -2.61 -4.24 18.84
CA TYR A 252 -1.89 -3.86 17.60
C TYR A 252 -1.05 -2.59 17.71
N TRP A 253 -1.41 -1.63 18.60
CA TRP A 253 -0.60 -0.42 18.73
C TRP A 253 0.75 -0.70 19.43
N PRO A 254 1.88 -0.11 19.02
CA PRO A 254 2.04 0.85 17.93
C PRO A 254 2.06 0.23 16.53
N ALA A 255 1.73 1.06 15.52
CA ALA A 255 1.81 0.65 14.12
C ALA A 255 3.25 0.28 13.73
N ASP A 256 3.38 -0.78 12.93
CA ASP A 256 4.67 -1.18 12.36
C ASP A 256 5.05 -0.32 11.16
N LEU A 257 4.04 0.07 10.35
CA LEU A 257 4.28 0.81 9.12
C LEU A 257 3.11 1.71 8.74
N HIS A 258 3.38 3.01 8.61
CA HIS A 258 2.52 3.95 7.91
C HIS A 258 3.07 4.18 6.49
N ILE A 259 2.26 3.87 5.45
CA ILE A 259 2.60 4.18 4.06
C ILE A 259 1.82 5.42 3.65
N VAL A 260 2.51 6.46 3.22
CA VAL A 260 1.90 7.76 2.90
C VAL A 260 2.50 8.36 1.63
N GLY A 261 1.75 9.21 0.94
CA GLY A 261 2.29 10.02 -0.14
C GLY A 261 3.28 11.08 0.37
N LYS A 262 4.25 11.44 -0.44
CA LYS A 262 5.30 12.40 -0.06
C LYS A 262 4.78 13.74 0.45
N GLU A 263 3.61 14.18 -0.03
CA GLU A 263 2.97 15.45 0.32
C GLU A 263 2.49 15.53 1.76
N ILE A 264 2.25 14.38 2.40
CA ILE A 264 1.75 14.31 3.77
C ILE A 264 2.76 13.71 4.76
N VAL A 265 3.99 13.47 4.33
CA VAL A 265 5.07 12.93 5.19
C VAL A 265 5.29 13.85 6.40
N ARG A 266 5.28 15.18 6.23
CA ARG A 266 5.50 16.12 7.34
C ARG A 266 4.48 15.97 8.48
N PHE A 267 3.24 15.68 8.15
CA PHE A 267 2.18 15.49 9.15
C PHE A 267 2.37 14.19 9.93
N HIS A 268 2.82 13.13 9.28
CA HIS A 268 3.05 11.82 9.87
C HIS A 268 4.38 11.69 10.60
N THR A 269 5.33 12.57 10.33
CA THR A 269 6.69 12.49 10.91
C THR A 269 7.03 13.64 11.85
N ILE A 270 6.19 14.69 11.90
CA ILE A 270 6.33 15.83 12.81
C ILE A 270 5.10 15.91 13.73
N ILE A 271 3.92 16.17 13.18
CA ILE A 271 2.71 16.40 13.98
C ILE A 271 2.27 15.12 14.71
N TRP A 272 2.19 14.01 14.01
CA TRP A 272 1.75 12.75 14.58
C TRP A 272 2.65 12.26 15.73
N PRO A 273 3.99 12.18 15.60
CA PRO A 273 4.86 11.85 16.71
C PRO A 273 4.71 12.79 17.93
N ILE A 274 4.56 14.10 17.68
CA ILE A 274 4.38 15.08 18.76
C ILE A 274 3.03 14.86 19.46
N MET A 275 1.95 14.60 18.70
CA MET A 275 0.65 14.26 19.30
C MET A 275 0.75 13.03 20.20
N LEU A 276 1.36 11.97 19.70
CA LEU A 276 1.55 10.73 20.47
C LEU A 276 2.39 10.95 21.72
N LYS A 277 3.47 11.72 21.61
CA LYS A 277 4.30 12.09 22.74
C LYS A 277 3.51 12.88 23.80
N ALA A 278 2.70 13.83 23.37
CA ALA A 278 1.85 14.64 24.26
C ALA A 278 0.73 13.78 24.92
N LEU A 279 0.29 12.72 24.25
CA LEU A 279 -0.69 11.75 24.78
C LEU A 279 -0.06 10.66 25.65
N ASP A 280 1.28 10.63 25.76
CA ASP A 280 2.06 9.59 26.43
C ASP A 280 1.84 8.19 25.81
N LEU A 281 1.84 8.14 24.47
CA LEU A 281 1.67 6.93 23.67
C LEU A 281 2.96 6.55 22.94
N PRO A 282 3.22 5.25 22.74
CA PRO A 282 4.34 4.80 21.90
C PRO A 282 4.15 5.25 20.44
N LEU A 283 5.27 5.50 19.76
CA LEU A 283 5.27 5.95 18.38
C LEU A 283 5.21 4.77 17.41
N PRO A 284 4.70 4.97 16.18
CA PRO A 284 4.82 3.98 15.12
C PRO A 284 6.30 3.68 14.83
N LYS A 285 6.59 2.48 14.33
CA LYS A 285 7.99 2.06 14.11
C LYS A 285 8.59 2.72 12.88
N LYS A 286 7.77 2.93 11.82
CA LYS A 286 8.23 3.46 10.53
C LYS A 286 7.13 4.23 9.80
N VAL A 287 7.54 5.32 9.15
CA VAL A 287 6.73 6.05 8.16
C VAL A 287 7.47 6.01 6.83
N PHE A 288 6.83 5.46 5.81
CA PHE A 288 7.38 5.42 4.45
C PHE A 288 6.63 6.40 3.54
N GLY A 289 7.37 7.40 3.04
CA GLY A 289 6.86 8.41 2.12
C GLY A 289 7.14 8.06 0.65
N HIS A 290 6.15 7.48 -0.05
CA HIS A 290 6.30 7.17 -1.47
C HIS A 290 6.14 8.40 -2.37
N GLY A 291 6.68 8.32 -3.59
CA GLY A 291 6.50 9.35 -4.63
C GLY A 291 5.11 9.35 -5.24
N TRP A 292 4.82 10.35 -6.04
CA TRP A 292 3.57 10.44 -6.78
C TRP A 292 3.55 9.50 -7.99
N LEU A 293 2.38 8.99 -8.27
CA LEU A 293 2.07 8.44 -9.58
C LEU A 293 1.48 9.57 -10.43
N VAL A 294 2.19 9.96 -11.48
CA VAL A 294 1.81 11.04 -12.39
C VAL A 294 1.40 10.46 -13.74
N ILE A 295 0.67 11.22 -14.55
CA ILE A 295 0.35 10.90 -15.95
C ILE A 295 0.91 12.03 -16.82
N ASP A 296 1.68 11.68 -17.84
CA ASP A 296 2.34 12.62 -18.75
C ASP A 296 3.18 13.71 -18.03
N GLY A 297 3.83 13.29 -16.93
CA GLY A 297 4.64 14.19 -16.10
C GLY A 297 3.84 15.17 -15.23
N GLY A 298 2.51 15.10 -15.23
CA GLY A 298 1.61 15.95 -14.49
C GLY A 298 0.79 15.22 -13.41
N LYS A 299 0.32 15.96 -12.41
CA LYS A 299 -0.58 15.43 -11.38
C LYS A 299 -1.90 15.00 -12.01
N ILE A 300 -2.44 13.85 -11.56
CA ILE A 300 -3.73 13.33 -12.02
C ILE A 300 -4.86 14.24 -11.53
N SER A 301 -5.67 14.75 -12.43
CA SER A 301 -6.81 15.63 -12.11
C SER A 301 -7.88 15.58 -13.19
N LYS A 302 -9.15 15.54 -12.78
CA LYS A 302 -10.29 15.68 -13.71
C LYS A 302 -10.29 17.02 -14.45
N SER A 303 -9.85 18.09 -13.77
CA SER A 303 -9.78 19.43 -14.38
C SER A 303 -8.71 19.53 -15.48
N LEU A 304 -7.71 18.65 -15.48
CA LEU A 304 -6.69 18.55 -16.52
C LEU A 304 -7.07 17.57 -17.64
N GLY A 305 -8.20 16.85 -17.49
CA GLY A 305 -8.67 15.89 -18.49
C GLY A 305 -7.84 14.59 -18.56
N ASN A 306 -6.89 14.38 -17.65
CA ASN A 306 -6.03 13.19 -17.61
C ASN A 306 -6.48 12.13 -16.58
N TYR A 307 -7.72 12.27 -16.06
CA TYR A 307 -8.33 11.28 -15.17
C TYR A 307 -9.00 10.17 -16.00
N LYS A 308 -8.71 8.93 -15.64
CA LYS A 308 -9.42 7.73 -16.09
C LYS A 308 -9.80 6.91 -14.84
N ASP A 309 -11.01 6.33 -14.83
CA ASP A 309 -11.44 5.47 -13.74
C ASP A 309 -10.55 4.22 -13.69
N PRO A 310 -9.93 3.88 -12.55
CA PRO A 310 -9.07 2.69 -12.46
C PRO A 310 -9.77 1.39 -12.88
N ARG A 311 -11.09 1.30 -12.73
CA ARG A 311 -11.86 0.13 -13.16
C ARG A 311 -11.83 -0.08 -14.68
N GLU A 312 -11.61 0.94 -15.47
CA GLU A 312 -11.43 0.79 -16.91
C GLU A 312 -10.16 -0.04 -17.22
N TYR A 313 -9.07 0.20 -16.49
CA TYR A 313 -7.84 -0.59 -16.62
C TYR A 313 -8.04 -2.02 -16.11
N ILE A 314 -8.76 -2.20 -14.97
CA ILE A 314 -9.06 -3.52 -14.42
C ILE A 314 -9.90 -4.34 -15.39
N ASN A 315 -10.92 -3.74 -16.01
CA ASN A 315 -11.80 -4.40 -16.98
C ASN A 315 -11.07 -4.73 -18.29
N ALA A 316 -10.16 -3.86 -18.73
CA ALA A 316 -9.43 -4.06 -19.98
C ALA A 316 -8.29 -5.08 -19.86
N TYR A 317 -7.58 -5.09 -18.73
CA TYR A 317 -6.31 -5.80 -18.56
C TYR A 317 -6.31 -6.85 -17.45
N GLY A 318 -7.33 -6.87 -16.61
CA GLY A 318 -7.41 -7.72 -15.42
C GLY A 318 -6.77 -7.09 -14.18
N VAL A 319 -7.29 -7.46 -13.01
CA VAL A 319 -6.88 -6.88 -11.73
C VAL A 319 -5.39 -7.10 -11.44
N ASP A 320 -4.88 -8.30 -11.69
CA ASP A 320 -3.48 -8.63 -11.38
C ASP A 320 -2.49 -8.00 -12.37
N ALA A 321 -2.91 -7.63 -13.58
CA ALA A 321 -2.08 -6.83 -14.49
C ALA A 321 -1.89 -5.41 -13.95
N VAL A 322 -2.95 -4.79 -13.41
CA VAL A 322 -2.89 -3.47 -12.78
C VAL A 322 -2.04 -3.52 -11.50
N ARG A 323 -2.22 -4.55 -10.66
CA ARG A 323 -1.42 -4.75 -9.45
C ARG A 323 0.07 -4.96 -9.79
N TYR A 324 0.36 -5.81 -10.76
CA TYR A 324 1.73 -6.07 -11.23
C TYR A 324 2.41 -4.79 -11.72
N TYR A 325 1.72 -4.01 -12.55
CA TYR A 325 2.24 -2.75 -13.04
C TYR A 325 2.58 -1.79 -11.89
N ALA A 326 1.66 -1.59 -10.96
CA ALA A 326 1.84 -0.71 -9.81
C ALA A 326 3.04 -1.11 -8.94
N LEU A 327 3.26 -2.41 -8.74
CA LEU A 327 4.31 -2.94 -7.87
C LEU A 327 5.66 -3.10 -8.57
N ARG A 328 5.68 -3.29 -9.88
CA ARG A 328 6.90 -3.64 -10.64
C ARG A 328 7.48 -2.46 -11.40
N GLU A 329 6.63 -1.66 -12.05
CA GLU A 329 7.08 -0.58 -12.93
C GLU A 329 7.33 0.73 -12.19
N VAL A 330 6.56 1.00 -11.16
CA VAL A 330 6.65 2.26 -10.42
C VAL A 330 7.71 2.15 -9.32
N PRO A 331 8.79 2.96 -9.36
CA PRO A 331 9.81 2.94 -8.32
C PRO A 331 9.22 3.33 -6.96
N PHE A 332 9.29 2.42 -5.98
CA PHE A 332 8.81 2.71 -4.64
C PHE A 332 9.76 3.68 -3.93
N GLY A 333 9.23 4.85 -3.54
CA GLY A 333 10.01 5.94 -2.92
C GLY A 333 10.31 7.12 -3.85
N SER A 334 10.15 6.97 -5.16
CA SER A 334 10.33 8.03 -6.17
C SER A 334 9.04 8.26 -6.95
N ASP A 335 8.95 9.41 -7.65
CA ASP A 335 7.83 9.64 -8.55
C ASP A 335 7.88 8.66 -9.72
N GLY A 336 6.71 8.12 -10.10
CA GLY A 336 6.55 7.24 -11.25
C GLY A 336 5.56 7.80 -12.25
N ASN A 337 5.78 7.55 -13.54
CA ASN A 337 4.86 7.95 -14.59
C ASN A 337 3.97 6.75 -14.96
N PHE A 338 2.66 6.91 -14.82
CA PHE A 338 1.71 5.91 -15.29
C PHE A 338 1.58 6.00 -16.80
N SER A 339 1.78 4.88 -17.46
CA SER A 339 1.60 4.74 -18.91
C SER A 339 0.81 3.47 -19.22
N GLU A 340 -0.30 3.61 -19.92
CA GLU A 340 -1.09 2.47 -20.38
C GLU A 340 -0.27 1.59 -21.37
N GLU A 341 0.61 2.20 -22.14
CA GLU A 341 1.52 1.46 -23.03
C GLU A 341 2.51 0.60 -22.24
N ALA A 342 3.07 1.12 -21.14
CA ALA A 342 3.96 0.38 -20.28
C ALA A 342 3.20 -0.77 -19.55
N LEU A 343 1.94 -0.54 -19.13
CA LEU A 343 1.09 -1.59 -18.57
C LEU A 343 0.88 -2.73 -19.57
N VAL A 344 0.53 -2.42 -20.81
CA VAL A 344 0.37 -3.41 -21.90
C VAL A 344 1.68 -4.15 -22.15
N THR A 345 2.81 -3.42 -22.22
CA THR A 345 4.12 -4.00 -22.45
C THR A 345 4.49 -4.99 -21.34
N ARG A 346 4.32 -4.62 -20.06
CA ARG A 346 4.58 -5.49 -18.92
C ARG A 346 3.65 -6.70 -18.89
N THR A 347 2.38 -6.49 -19.19
CA THR A 347 1.41 -7.60 -19.28
C THR A 347 1.84 -8.62 -20.33
N ASN A 348 2.24 -8.16 -21.51
CA ASN A 348 2.64 -9.05 -22.60
C ASN A 348 4.01 -9.73 -22.33
N SER A 349 5.03 -8.94 -21.91
CA SER A 349 6.39 -9.46 -21.74
C SER A 349 6.53 -10.36 -20.53
N ASP A 350 5.99 -9.94 -19.39
CA ASP A 350 6.22 -10.61 -18.12
C ASP A 350 5.10 -11.59 -17.78
N LEU A 351 3.85 -11.12 -17.75
CA LEU A 351 2.73 -11.95 -17.31
C LEU A 351 2.32 -12.99 -18.36
N ALA A 352 2.18 -12.61 -19.61
CA ALA A 352 1.79 -13.55 -20.67
C ALA A 352 2.97 -14.43 -21.12
N ASN A 353 4.11 -13.82 -21.49
CA ASN A 353 5.22 -14.58 -22.10
C ASN A 353 6.06 -15.36 -21.06
N ILE A 354 6.40 -14.75 -19.90
CA ILE A 354 7.23 -15.45 -18.91
C ILE A 354 6.37 -16.41 -18.10
N LEU A 355 5.36 -15.91 -17.38
CA LEU A 355 4.57 -16.72 -16.45
C LEU A 355 3.50 -17.56 -17.15
N GLY A 356 2.64 -16.92 -17.94
CA GLY A 356 1.50 -17.60 -18.59
C GLY A 356 1.96 -18.70 -19.55
N ASN A 357 2.97 -18.44 -20.36
CA ASN A 357 3.53 -19.42 -21.27
C ASN A 357 4.23 -20.57 -20.54
N LEU A 358 4.97 -20.28 -19.44
CA LEU A 358 5.61 -21.34 -18.63
C LEU A 358 4.56 -22.31 -18.09
N VAL A 359 3.51 -21.81 -17.43
CA VAL A 359 2.46 -22.64 -16.84
C VAL A 359 1.75 -23.47 -17.91
N ASN A 360 1.35 -22.82 -19.02
CA ASN A 360 0.65 -23.49 -20.11
C ASN A 360 1.52 -24.58 -20.81
N ARG A 361 2.80 -24.28 -21.10
CA ARG A 361 3.74 -25.25 -21.70
C ARG A 361 3.97 -26.43 -20.78
N THR A 362 4.19 -26.20 -19.48
CA THR A 362 4.47 -27.24 -18.50
C THR A 362 3.28 -28.20 -18.39
N ILE A 363 2.08 -27.67 -18.13
CA ILE A 363 0.84 -28.46 -18.03
C ILE A 363 0.54 -29.17 -19.37
N GLY A 364 0.74 -28.48 -20.49
CA GLY A 364 0.58 -29.06 -21.82
C GLY A 364 1.50 -30.27 -22.07
N MET A 365 2.77 -30.22 -21.61
CA MET A 365 3.68 -31.36 -21.71
C MET A 365 3.28 -32.51 -20.78
N VAL A 366 2.85 -32.23 -19.54
CA VAL A 366 2.35 -33.26 -18.62
C VAL A 366 1.14 -33.98 -19.22
N ASN A 367 0.19 -33.22 -19.74
CA ASN A 367 -0.99 -33.81 -20.39
C ASN A 367 -0.63 -34.67 -21.63
N LYS A 368 0.27 -34.12 -22.47
CA LYS A 368 0.64 -34.78 -23.73
C LYS A 368 1.48 -36.04 -23.53
N TYR A 369 2.41 -36.03 -22.57
CA TYR A 369 3.40 -37.11 -22.43
C TYR A 369 3.06 -38.11 -21.35
N PHE A 370 2.20 -37.76 -20.38
CA PHE A 370 1.87 -38.57 -19.21
C PHE A 370 0.36 -38.55 -18.87
N ASP A 371 -0.51 -38.24 -19.82
CA ASP A 371 -1.96 -38.20 -19.65
C ASP A 371 -2.42 -37.41 -18.41
N GLY A 372 -1.74 -36.31 -18.18
CA GLY A 372 -1.99 -35.39 -17.04
C GLY A 372 -1.39 -35.81 -15.70
N LYS A 373 -0.82 -37.01 -15.59
CA LYS A 373 -0.19 -37.49 -14.34
C LYS A 373 1.27 -37.23 -14.30
N VAL A 374 1.79 -36.89 -13.10
CA VAL A 374 3.21 -36.69 -12.86
C VAL A 374 3.62 -37.27 -11.52
N THR A 375 4.78 -37.92 -11.52
CA THR A 375 5.40 -38.49 -10.32
C THR A 375 6.82 -37.98 -10.16
N ASN A 376 7.23 -37.68 -8.93
CA ASN A 376 8.63 -37.39 -8.65
C ASN A 376 9.43 -38.69 -8.68
N THR A 377 10.05 -39.00 -9.81
CA THR A 377 10.88 -40.19 -10.00
C THR A 377 12.24 -40.07 -9.34
N LYS A 378 12.63 -38.87 -8.87
CA LYS A 378 13.91 -38.55 -8.24
C LYS A 378 15.14 -38.85 -9.11
N ILE A 379 14.97 -38.86 -10.42
CA ILE A 379 16.08 -39.02 -11.39
C ILE A 379 16.66 -37.63 -11.69
N TYR A 380 17.45 -37.12 -10.76
CA TYR A 380 18.09 -35.81 -10.85
C TYR A 380 19.39 -35.86 -11.63
N GLU A 381 19.75 -34.76 -12.28
CA GLU A 381 21.02 -34.50 -12.95
C GLU A 381 21.56 -33.14 -12.47
N ASP A 382 22.86 -32.88 -12.71
CA ASP A 382 23.55 -31.66 -12.25
C ASP A 382 22.84 -30.36 -12.67
N ILE A 383 22.23 -30.37 -13.86
CA ILE A 383 21.47 -29.23 -14.39
C ILE A 383 20.25 -28.83 -13.52
N ASP A 384 19.75 -29.76 -12.70
CA ASP A 384 18.61 -29.50 -11.82
C ASP A 384 19.00 -28.69 -10.59
N ASN A 385 20.26 -28.80 -10.15
CA ASN A 385 20.75 -28.23 -8.90
C ASN A 385 20.58 -26.70 -8.87
N ASP A 386 20.99 -26.00 -9.93
CA ASP A 386 20.86 -24.54 -10.02
C ASP A 386 19.40 -24.06 -9.89
N LEU A 387 18.47 -24.83 -10.45
CA LEU A 387 17.04 -24.51 -10.40
C LEU A 387 16.47 -24.76 -9.00
N ILE A 388 16.81 -25.91 -8.39
CA ILE A 388 16.38 -26.31 -7.05
C ILE A 388 16.92 -25.35 -5.99
N ASP A 389 18.22 -25.04 -6.04
CA ASP A 389 18.87 -24.12 -5.11
C ASP A 389 18.28 -22.72 -5.19
N TYR A 390 18.04 -22.23 -6.42
CA TYR A 390 17.39 -20.94 -6.60
C TYR A 390 15.98 -20.94 -6.02
N ALA A 391 15.17 -21.96 -6.31
CA ALA A 391 13.78 -22.05 -5.83
C ALA A 391 13.72 -22.08 -4.30
N THR A 392 14.60 -22.84 -3.64
CA THR A 392 14.62 -22.94 -2.17
C THR A 392 15.16 -21.68 -1.47
N SER A 393 16.00 -20.89 -2.15
CA SER A 393 16.52 -19.61 -1.62
C SER A 393 15.49 -18.48 -1.66
N LEU A 394 14.41 -18.61 -2.44
CA LEU A 394 13.46 -17.52 -2.68
C LEU A 394 12.73 -17.06 -1.43
N LYS A 395 12.36 -17.99 -0.55
CA LYS A 395 11.63 -17.63 0.69
C LYS A 395 12.36 -16.56 1.48
N GLU A 396 13.64 -16.76 1.76
CA GLU A 396 14.47 -15.83 2.54
C GLU A 396 14.73 -14.54 1.76
N ASN A 397 15.14 -14.66 0.48
CA ASN A 397 15.46 -13.51 -0.36
C ASN A 397 14.26 -12.57 -0.53
N VAL A 398 13.07 -13.11 -0.83
CA VAL A 398 11.84 -12.31 -1.00
C VAL A 398 11.40 -11.70 0.33
N THR A 399 11.51 -12.45 1.44
CA THR A 399 11.19 -11.93 2.77
C THR A 399 12.05 -10.71 3.10
N THR A 400 13.36 -10.81 2.92
CA THR A 400 14.30 -9.71 3.16
C THR A 400 13.94 -8.48 2.32
N LEU A 401 13.64 -8.66 1.03
CA LEU A 401 13.27 -7.55 0.14
C LEU A 401 11.95 -6.89 0.55
N VAL A 402 10.94 -7.67 0.94
CA VAL A 402 9.66 -7.12 1.41
C VAL A 402 9.84 -6.38 2.74
N ASP A 403 10.64 -6.91 3.66
CA ASP A 403 10.93 -6.27 4.95
C ASP A 403 11.68 -4.94 4.78
N ASN A 404 12.49 -4.83 3.71
CA ASN A 404 13.19 -3.60 3.30
C ASN A 404 12.33 -2.70 2.40
N LEU A 405 11.06 -3.04 2.16
CA LEU A 405 10.14 -2.30 1.28
C LEU A 405 10.60 -2.24 -0.20
N GLU A 406 11.38 -3.22 -0.64
CA GLU A 406 11.88 -3.37 -2.01
C GLU A 406 10.95 -4.26 -2.86
N LEU A 407 9.66 -3.91 -2.95
CA LEU A 407 8.63 -4.77 -3.55
C LEU A 407 8.90 -5.10 -5.02
N SER A 408 9.38 -4.14 -5.80
CA SER A 408 9.73 -4.37 -7.22
C SER A 408 10.84 -5.41 -7.36
N ASN A 409 11.86 -5.36 -6.50
CA ASN A 409 12.95 -6.33 -6.47
C ASN A 409 12.45 -7.70 -6.00
N ALA A 410 11.54 -7.74 -5.02
CA ALA A 410 10.94 -8.98 -4.52
C ALA A 410 10.18 -9.71 -5.64
N ILE A 411 9.34 -9.00 -6.39
CA ILE A 411 8.61 -9.56 -7.54
C ILE A 411 9.60 -10.01 -8.63
N ASP A 412 10.64 -9.23 -8.91
CA ASP A 412 11.62 -9.59 -9.93
C ASP A 412 12.37 -10.88 -9.60
N LYS A 413 12.69 -11.12 -8.32
CA LYS A 413 13.25 -12.39 -7.85
C LYS A 413 12.33 -13.58 -8.09
N ILE A 414 11.03 -13.41 -7.89
CA ILE A 414 10.06 -14.47 -8.19
C ILE A 414 10.02 -14.72 -9.70
N PHE A 415 10.00 -13.68 -10.52
CA PHE A 415 9.99 -13.80 -11.97
C PHE A 415 11.33 -14.35 -12.52
N ASP A 416 12.46 -14.17 -11.83
CA ASP A 416 13.72 -14.82 -12.16
C ASP A 416 13.62 -16.35 -12.08
N LEU A 417 12.87 -16.88 -11.09
CA LEU A 417 12.60 -18.33 -11.06
C LEU A 417 11.85 -18.77 -12.33
N PHE A 418 10.82 -18.03 -12.74
CA PHE A 418 10.06 -18.38 -13.94
C PHE A 418 10.90 -18.26 -15.23
N ARG A 419 11.78 -17.26 -15.31
CA ARG A 419 12.79 -17.15 -16.40
C ARG A 419 13.73 -18.35 -16.41
N LYS A 420 14.23 -18.75 -15.24
CA LYS A 420 15.08 -19.96 -15.09
C LYS A 420 14.33 -21.23 -15.50
N CYS A 421 13.08 -21.38 -15.15
CA CYS A 421 12.23 -22.50 -15.58
C CYS A 421 12.08 -22.55 -17.12
N ASN A 422 11.82 -21.41 -17.76
CA ASN A 422 11.73 -21.36 -19.22
C ASN A 422 13.06 -21.75 -19.88
N LYS A 423 14.19 -21.22 -19.37
CA LYS A 423 15.51 -21.60 -19.84
C LYS A 423 15.79 -23.10 -19.62
N TYR A 424 15.47 -23.62 -18.45
CA TYR A 424 15.63 -25.04 -18.13
C TYR A 424 14.86 -25.94 -19.10
N ILE A 425 13.63 -25.57 -19.50
CA ILE A 425 12.88 -26.32 -20.55
C ILE A 425 13.67 -26.36 -21.86
N ASP A 426 14.27 -25.24 -22.26
CA ASP A 426 15.01 -25.16 -23.51
C ASP A 426 16.35 -25.94 -23.44
N ASP A 427 17.01 -25.93 -22.27
CA ASP A 427 18.26 -26.66 -22.04
C ASP A 427 18.07 -28.19 -21.99
N VAL A 428 16.99 -28.68 -21.30
CA VAL A 428 16.73 -30.13 -21.15
C VAL A 428 15.98 -30.74 -22.34
N THR A 429 15.44 -29.93 -23.23
CA THR A 429 14.76 -30.35 -24.47
C THR A 429 13.76 -31.50 -24.31
N PRO A 430 12.67 -31.36 -23.54
CA PRO A 430 11.70 -32.45 -23.22
C PRO A 430 11.13 -33.14 -24.44
N TRP A 431 10.96 -32.40 -25.55
CA TRP A 431 10.44 -32.92 -26.85
C TRP A 431 11.42 -33.85 -27.56
N ILE A 432 12.70 -33.90 -27.14
CA ILE A 432 13.67 -34.88 -27.58
C ILE A 432 13.62 -36.09 -26.66
N LEU A 433 13.65 -35.89 -25.35
CA LEU A 433 13.65 -36.94 -24.34
C LEU A 433 12.44 -37.89 -24.47
N VAL A 434 11.27 -37.37 -24.83
CA VAL A 434 10.06 -38.19 -24.99
C VAL A 434 10.18 -39.25 -26.09
N LYS A 435 11.12 -39.15 -27.02
CA LYS A 435 11.36 -40.12 -28.10
C LYS A 435 12.14 -41.35 -27.65
N ASP A 436 12.73 -41.31 -26.47
CA ASP A 436 13.54 -42.38 -25.89
C ASP A 436 12.83 -42.93 -24.63
N GLU A 437 12.23 -44.11 -24.74
CA GLU A 437 11.49 -44.70 -23.63
C GLU A 437 12.34 -44.94 -22.40
N SER A 438 13.66 -45.16 -22.58
CA SER A 438 14.60 -45.30 -21.44
C SER A 438 14.77 -44.01 -20.62
N LYS A 439 14.42 -42.84 -21.17
CA LYS A 439 14.50 -41.52 -20.53
C LYS A 439 13.15 -41.03 -19.99
N LYS A 440 12.14 -41.83 -20.09
CA LYS A 440 10.77 -41.45 -19.63
C LYS A 440 10.74 -41.04 -18.17
N GLY A 441 11.44 -41.75 -17.27
CA GLY A 441 11.52 -41.40 -15.86
C GLY A 441 12.26 -40.07 -15.62
N ARG A 442 13.32 -39.79 -16.42
CA ARG A 442 14.00 -38.51 -16.37
C ARG A 442 13.10 -37.36 -16.83
N LEU A 443 12.38 -37.56 -17.93
CA LEU A 443 11.40 -36.57 -18.43
C LEU A 443 10.32 -36.26 -17.39
N GLU A 444 9.82 -37.29 -16.69
CA GLU A 444 8.82 -37.12 -15.64
C GLU A 444 9.38 -36.29 -14.45
N CYS A 445 10.64 -36.56 -14.06
CA CYS A 445 11.36 -35.77 -13.05
C CYS A 445 11.48 -34.29 -13.43
N ILE A 446 11.84 -34.03 -14.69
CA ILE A 446 11.93 -32.65 -15.23
C ILE A 446 10.59 -31.91 -15.10
N LEU A 447 9.50 -32.56 -15.52
CA LEU A 447 8.16 -31.95 -15.44
C LEU A 447 7.70 -31.74 -14.00
N TYR A 448 8.03 -32.67 -13.10
CA TYR A 448 7.82 -32.50 -11.67
C TYR A 448 8.59 -31.27 -11.13
N ASN A 449 9.87 -31.12 -11.46
CA ASN A 449 10.69 -30.00 -11.04
C ASN A 449 10.09 -28.65 -11.49
N LEU A 450 9.61 -28.58 -12.72
CA LEU A 450 8.93 -27.39 -13.24
C LEU A 450 7.65 -27.07 -12.49
N LEU A 451 6.80 -28.07 -12.20
CA LEU A 451 5.57 -27.88 -11.44
C LEU A 451 5.85 -27.43 -10.01
N GLU A 452 6.89 -27.99 -9.37
CA GLU A 452 7.31 -27.57 -8.03
C GLU A 452 7.83 -26.13 -8.02
N CYS A 453 8.63 -25.73 -9.00
CA CYS A 453 9.08 -24.34 -9.14
C CYS A 453 7.93 -23.36 -9.39
N ILE A 454 6.97 -23.74 -10.25
CA ILE A 454 5.76 -22.96 -10.48
C ILE A 454 4.97 -22.81 -9.18
N ARG A 455 4.82 -23.89 -8.39
CA ARG A 455 4.16 -23.87 -7.09
C ARG A 455 4.87 -22.91 -6.13
N ILE A 456 6.19 -23.07 -5.94
CA ILE A 456 6.98 -22.24 -5.03
C ILE A 456 6.86 -20.75 -5.39
N GLY A 457 7.04 -20.40 -6.66
CA GLY A 457 6.88 -19.02 -7.14
C GLY A 457 5.45 -18.50 -6.91
N SER A 458 4.44 -19.35 -7.13
CA SER A 458 3.03 -18.97 -6.95
C SER A 458 2.65 -18.79 -5.48
N VAL A 459 3.25 -19.54 -4.56
CA VAL A 459 3.06 -19.30 -3.10
C VAL A 459 3.50 -17.90 -2.73
N LEU A 460 4.63 -17.43 -3.24
CA LEU A 460 5.11 -16.06 -3.00
C LEU A 460 4.26 -15.01 -3.73
N LEU A 461 3.77 -15.33 -4.94
CA LEU A 461 2.90 -14.42 -5.71
C LEU A 461 1.56 -14.16 -5.06
N GLN A 462 1.06 -15.00 -4.15
CA GLN A 462 -0.22 -14.77 -3.45
C GLN A 462 -0.30 -13.37 -2.80
N ALA A 463 0.82 -12.85 -2.34
CA ALA A 463 0.87 -11.53 -1.72
C ALA A 463 0.69 -10.38 -2.74
N PHE A 464 1.12 -10.58 -3.97
CA PHE A 464 1.20 -9.55 -4.99
C PHE A 464 0.09 -9.69 -6.05
N LEU A 465 -0.13 -10.91 -6.54
CA LEU A 465 -1.05 -11.28 -7.62
C LEU A 465 -1.98 -12.41 -7.15
N PRO A 466 -2.90 -12.14 -6.20
CA PRO A 466 -3.66 -13.18 -5.53
C PRO A 466 -4.54 -14.02 -6.47
N THR A 467 -5.20 -13.38 -7.44
CA THR A 467 -6.06 -14.08 -8.40
C THR A 467 -5.26 -15.01 -9.33
N THR A 468 -4.09 -14.56 -9.76
CA THR A 468 -3.20 -15.35 -10.63
C THR A 468 -2.65 -16.56 -9.89
N ALA A 469 -2.21 -16.38 -8.64
CA ALA A 469 -1.71 -17.48 -7.82
C ALA A 469 -2.78 -18.55 -7.60
N GLU A 470 -4.00 -18.16 -7.25
CA GLU A 470 -5.15 -19.09 -7.09
C GLU A 470 -5.42 -19.87 -8.37
N ARG A 471 -5.44 -19.20 -9.53
CA ARG A 471 -5.64 -19.85 -10.83
C ARG A 471 -4.51 -20.83 -11.17
N ILE A 472 -3.26 -20.52 -10.81
CA ILE A 472 -2.13 -21.44 -11.02
C ILE A 472 -2.29 -22.67 -10.13
N PHE A 473 -2.58 -22.51 -8.83
CA PHE A 473 -2.78 -23.64 -7.91
C PHE A 473 -3.88 -24.57 -8.39
N LYS A 474 -4.98 -24.02 -8.90
CA LYS A 474 -6.06 -24.80 -9.48
C LYS A 474 -5.58 -25.58 -10.71
N GLN A 475 -4.80 -24.98 -11.60
CA GLN A 475 -4.33 -25.64 -12.83
C GLN A 475 -3.33 -26.75 -12.53
N ILE A 476 -2.38 -26.53 -11.62
CA ILE A 476 -1.42 -27.57 -11.21
C ILE A 476 -2.00 -28.53 -10.16
N ASN A 477 -3.26 -28.30 -9.72
CA ASN A 477 -4.01 -29.14 -8.79
C ASN A 477 -3.25 -29.40 -7.48
N THR A 478 -2.77 -28.35 -6.82
CA THR A 478 -2.05 -28.44 -5.54
C THR A 478 -2.85 -27.86 -4.39
N LYS A 479 -2.66 -28.44 -3.19
CA LYS A 479 -3.12 -27.89 -1.91
C LYS A 479 -1.98 -27.32 -1.07
N GLU A 480 -0.74 -27.54 -1.49
CA GLU A 480 0.46 -27.09 -0.79
C GLU A 480 0.76 -25.63 -1.13
N THR A 481 -0.06 -24.73 -0.56
CA THR A 481 -0.07 -23.29 -0.87
C THR A 481 0.42 -22.41 0.27
N SER A 482 0.80 -22.99 1.41
CA SER A 482 1.27 -22.24 2.60
C SER A 482 2.76 -21.91 2.51
N PHE A 483 3.15 -20.86 3.22
CA PHE A 483 4.53 -20.34 3.22
C PHE A 483 5.56 -21.34 3.74
N ASP A 484 5.16 -22.25 4.64
CA ASP A 484 6.05 -23.27 5.19
C ASP A 484 6.39 -24.35 4.16
N THR A 485 5.51 -24.57 3.18
CA THR A 485 5.70 -25.61 2.13
C THR A 485 6.79 -25.26 1.12
N ILE A 486 7.34 -24.05 1.13
CA ILE A 486 8.39 -23.61 0.23
C ILE A 486 9.79 -23.55 0.86
N GLU A 487 9.94 -24.06 2.10
CA GLU A 487 11.25 -24.14 2.76
C GLU A 487 12.16 -25.22 2.15
N LYS A 488 11.53 -26.24 1.57
CA LYS A 488 12.23 -27.37 0.95
C LYS A 488 11.63 -27.66 -0.41
N PHE A 489 12.47 -28.09 -1.33
CA PHE A 489 12.02 -28.58 -2.63
C PHE A 489 11.36 -29.95 -2.51
N GLY A 490 10.31 -30.20 -3.30
CA GLY A 490 9.69 -31.51 -3.39
C GLY A 490 8.39 -31.67 -2.57
N ASN A 491 7.74 -30.55 -2.22
CA ASN A 491 6.45 -30.55 -1.54
C ASN A 491 5.23 -30.54 -2.49
N TYR A 492 5.44 -30.39 -3.81
CA TYR A 492 4.35 -30.64 -4.75
C TYR A 492 3.93 -32.11 -4.66
N GLU A 493 2.63 -32.36 -4.60
CA GLU A 493 2.08 -33.70 -4.38
C GLU A 493 2.56 -34.68 -5.47
N SER A 494 2.92 -35.90 -5.06
CA SER A 494 3.46 -36.93 -5.96
C SER A 494 3.00 -38.33 -5.52
N PRO A 495 2.29 -39.08 -6.39
CA PRO A 495 1.81 -38.69 -7.74
C PRO A 495 0.70 -37.64 -7.68
N ASN A 496 0.61 -36.77 -8.72
CA ASN A 496 -0.48 -35.83 -8.86
C ASN A 496 -1.01 -35.81 -10.32
N THR A 497 -2.20 -35.24 -10.52
CA THR A 497 -2.81 -35.05 -11.82
C THR A 497 -3.13 -33.59 -12.03
N VAL A 498 -2.52 -32.96 -13.03
CA VAL A 498 -2.80 -31.57 -13.37
C VAL A 498 -4.17 -31.42 -14.04
N ASN A 499 -4.78 -30.25 -13.87
CA ASN A 499 -6.04 -29.93 -14.54
C ASN A 499 -5.78 -29.44 -15.99
N THR A 500 -6.86 -29.22 -16.74
CA THR A 500 -6.80 -28.63 -18.06
C THR A 500 -6.17 -27.24 -17.98
N PRO A 501 -5.16 -26.89 -18.81
CA PRO A 501 -4.57 -25.57 -18.82
C PRO A 501 -5.56 -24.52 -19.30
N GLU A 502 -5.55 -23.38 -18.66
CA GLU A 502 -6.27 -22.17 -19.10
C GLU A 502 -5.29 -21.02 -19.30
N VAL A 503 -5.59 -20.12 -20.21
CA VAL A 503 -4.79 -18.94 -20.47
C VAL A 503 -4.87 -18.00 -19.25
N LEU A 504 -3.76 -17.81 -18.54
CA LEU A 504 -3.68 -16.91 -17.39
C LEU A 504 -3.79 -15.44 -17.83
N PHE A 505 -3.04 -15.07 -18.86
CA PHE A 505 -3.04 -13.74 -19.46
C PHE A 505 -3.07 -13.87 -20.96
N ALA A 506 -4.11 -13.33 -21.59
CA ALA A 506 -4.15 -13.21 -23.04
C ALA A 506 -3.15 -12.13 -23.49
N ARG A 507 -2.52 -12.36 -24.64
CA ARG A 507 -1.70 -11.32 -25.26
C ARG A 507 -2.59 -10.19 -25.75
N ILE A 508 -2.23 -8.96 -25.37
CA ILE A 508 -2.96 -7.75 -25.76
C ILE A 508 -2.39 -7.30 -27.11
N GLU A 509 -3.22 -7.27 -28.14
CA GLU A 509 -2.89 -6.70 -29.44
C GLU A 509 -3.14 -5.18 -29.39
N LYS A 510 -2.21 -4.39 -30.01
CA LYS A 510 -2.35 -2.93 -30.11
C LYS A 510 -3.34 -2.57 -31.20
#